data_ce8bb921f1eef7cd7cbda47e8a7d8c38
#
_entry.id   ce8bb921f1eef7cd7cbda47e8a7d8c38
#
_cell.length_a   1.000
_cell.length_b   1.000
_cell.length_c   1.000
_cell.angle_alpha   90.00
_cell.angle_beta   90.00
_cell.angle_gamma   90.00
#
_symmetry.space_group_name_H-M   'P 1'
#
loop_
_entity.id
_entity.type
_entity.pdbx_description
1 polymer ?
#
loop_
_entity_poly.entity_id
_entity_poly.type
_entity_poly.pdbx_seq_one_letter_code
_entity_poly.pdbx_strand_id
1 'polypeptide(L)'
;MPPRNMHLFQRRENRIPMEIPVILDGHRLLPGAEATFTENVSAKGARVVSVRRWEKDAPMILASRTGEFRSEARVAYCQTLRGDGYAVGVEFLATSGRWVVES
;
A
#
# COMPACT_ATOMS: atom_id res chain seq x y z
N MET A 1 -22.32 6.50 -24.96
CA MET A 1 -21.89 6.42 -24.54
C MET A 1 -21.15 6.14 -24.17
N PRO A 2 -20.92 5.87 -23.89
CA PRO A 2 -20.10 5.46 -23.68
C PRO A 2 -19.01 5.40 -23.04
N PRO A 3 -18.05 5.56 -23.30
CA PRO A 3 -16.77 5.36 -22.64
C PRO A 3 -16.81 5.58 -21.18
N ARG A 4 -17.77 6.16 -20.72
CA ARG A 4 -17.89 6.35 -19.33
C ARG A 4 -17.84 5.07 -18.58
N ASN A 5 -18.17 4.00 -19.19
CA ASN A 5 -18.08 2.73 -18.52
C ASN A 5 -16.68 2.42 -18.13
N MET A 6 -15.76 2.79 -18.96
CA MET A 6 -14.39 2.53 -18.63
C MET A 6 -13.97 3.34 -17.45
N HIS A 7 -14.48 4.51 -17.35
CA HIS A 7 -14.19 5.30 -16.20
C HIS A 7 -14.64 4.65 -14.94
N LEU A 8 -15.78 4.01 -14.98
CA LEU A 8 -16.28 3.36 -13.79
C LEU A 8 -15.36 2.28 -13.33
N PHE A 9 -14.81 1.53 -14.25
CA PHE A 9 -13.88 0.49 -13.86
C PHE A 9 -12.67 1.07 -13.18
N GLN A 10 -12.17 2.14 -13.72
CA GLN A 10 -10.97 2.71 -13.17
C GLN A 10 -11.18 3.30 -11.82
N ARG A 11 -12.41 3.59 -11.49
CA ARG A 11 -12.69 4.20 -10.23
C ARG A 11 -13.03 3.24 -9.15
N ARG A 12 -12.90 1.97 -9.39
CA ARG A 12 -13.18 1.03 -8.35
C ARG A 12 -12.35 1.27 -7.13
N GLU A 13 -11.17 1.81 -7.33
CA GLU A 13 -10.32 2.16 -6.21
C GLU A 13 -10.18 3.64 -6.16
N ASN A 14 -11.01 4.25 -5.37
CA ASN A 14 -10.87 5.67 -5.12
C ASN A 14 -9.73 5.87 -4.16
N ARG A 15 -8.75 6.62 -4.58
CA ARG A 15 -7.59 6.89 -3.77
C ARG A 15 -7.76 8.20 -3.06
N ILE A 16 -7.47 8.19 -1.78
CA ILE A 16 -7.63 9.34 -0.90
C ILE A 16 -6.26 9.72 -0.39
N PRO A 17 -5.81 10.96 -0.62
CA PRO A 17 -4.55 11.41 -0.03
C PRO A 17 -4.69 11.42 1.48
N MET A 18 -3.86 10.60 2.13
CA MET A 18 -3.95 10.48 3.57
C MET A 18 -2.68 9.83 4.08
N GLU A 19 -2.10 10.40 5.13
CA GLU A 19 -0.90 9.85 5.74
C GLU A 19 -1.28 9.02 6.94
N ILE A 20 -1.11 7.73 6.82
CA ILE A 20 -1.37 6.79 7.90
C ILE A 20 -0.05 6.17 8.30
N PRO A 21 0.34 6.24 9.57
CA PRO A 21 1.56 5.56 10.03
C PRO A 21 1.39 4.05 9.93
N VAL A 22 2.33 3.40 9.27
CA VAL A 22 2.26 1.96 9.04
C VAL A 22 3.62 1.33 9.30
N ILE A 23 3.59 0.02 9.43
CA ILE A 23 4.78 -0.81 9.55
C ILE A 23 4.79 -1.77 8.37
N LEU A 24 5.91 -1.82 7.66
CA LEU A 24 6.10 -2.76 6.57
C LEU A 24 7.05 -3.85 7.01
N ASP A 25 6.72 -5.10 6.71
CA ASP A 25 7.51 -6.24 7.13
C ASP A 25 7.57 -7.26 6.01
N GLY A 26 8.48 -8.22 6.14
CA GLY A 26 8.56 -9.32 5.18
C GLY A 26 9.46 -9.06 3.99
N HIS A 27 10.33 -8.06 4.03
CA HIS A 27 11.23 -7.81 2.92
C HIS A 27 12.16 -9.02 2.74
N ARG A 28 12.31 -9.44 1.47
CA ARG A 28 13.06 -10.66 1.19
C ARG A 28 14.53 -10.60 1.57
N LEU A 29 15.11 -9.43 1.39
CA LEU A 29 16.56 -9.29 1.54
C LEU A 29 16.97 -8.57 2.80
N LEU A 30 16.12 -7.70 3.31
CA LEU A 30 16.47 -6.83 4.43
C LEU A 30 15.64 -7.21 5.64
N PRO A 31 16.28 -7.60 6.73
CA PRO A 31 15.52 -8.01 7.91
C PRO A 31 14.93 -6.82 8.65
N GLY A 32 13.94 -7.11 9.47
CA GLY A 32 13.34 -6.11 10.32
C GLY A 32 12.21 -5.38 9.63
N ALA A 33 11.38 -4.76 10.45
CA ALA A 33 10.24 -4.01 9.99
C ALA A 33 10.63 -2.56 9.78
N GLU A 34 9.90 -1.90 8.89
CA GLU A 34 10.15 -0.50 8.59
C GLU A 34 8.92 0.32 8.99
N ALA A 35 9.11 1.32 9.83
CA ALA A 35 8.05 2.25 10.18
C ALA A 35 8.03 3.36 9.15
N THR A 36 6.87 3.59 8.54
CA THR A 36 6.74 4.58 7.51
C THR A 36 5.29 5.08 7.49
N PHE A 37 4.85 5.59 6.35
CA PHE A 37 3.50 6.14 6.26
C PHE A 37 3.02 6.06 4.82
N THR A 38 1.70 6.16 4.66
CA THR A 38 1.08 6.13 3.34
C THR A 38 1.06 7.53 2.75
N GLU A 39 1.02 7.59 1.42
CA GLU A 39 0.78 8.82 0.69
C GLU A 39 -0.69 8.93 0.29
N ASN A 40 -1.26 7.80 -0.05
CA ASN A 40 -2.70 7.74 -0.31
C ASN A 40 -3.18 6.34 0.03
N VAL A 41 -4.48 6.21 0.20
CA VAL A 41 -5.10 4.96 0.61
C VAL A 41 -6.35 4.72 -0.21
N SER A 42 -6.71 3.45 -0.32
CA SER A 42 -7.97 3.04 -0.90
C SER A 42 -8.49 1.86 -0.08
N ALA A 43 -9.68 1.38 -0.40
CA ALA A 43 -10.24 0.24 0.32
C ALA A 43 -9.39 -1.01 0.17
N LYS A 44 -8.67 -1.15 -0.93
CA LYS A 44 -7.96 -2.38 -1.23
C LYS A 44 -6.46 -2.24 -1.26
N GLY A 45 -5.93 -1.11 -0.87
CA GLY A 45 -4.50 -0.94 -0.90
C GLY A 45 -4.06 0.44 -0.47
N ALA A 46 -2.78 0.71 -0.71
CA ALA A 46 -2.19 1.98 -0.33
C ALA A 46 -0.94 2.21 -1.15
N ARG A 47 -0.57 3.48 -1.25
CA ARG A 47 0.74 3.85 -1.76
C ARG A 47 1.54 4.33 -0.57
N VAL A 48 2.67 3.67 -0.31
CA VAL A 48 3.47 3.94 0.87
C VAL A 48 4.85 4.42 0.45
N VAL A 49 5.53 5.11 1.35
CA VAL A 49 6.91 5.50 1.15
C VAL A 49 7.78 4.44 1.80
N SER A 50 8.90 4.10 1.19
CA SER A 50 9.83 3.14 1.77
C SER A 50 11.26 3.58 1.48
N VAL A 51 12.16 3.31 2.43
CA VAL A 51 13.58 3.51 2.17
C VAL A 51 14.18 2.28 1.49
N ARG A 52 13.40 1.23 1.37
CA ARG A 52 13.83 -0.03 0.78
C ARG A 52 13.19 -0.21 -0.58
N ARG A 53 13.94 -0.81 -1.49
CA ARG A 53 13.41 -1.15 -2.80
C ARG A 53 12.69 -2.48 -2.70
N TRP A 54 11.44 -2.51 -3.14
CA TRP A 54 10.64 -3.72 -3.15
C TRP A 54 10.46 -4.19 -4.58
N GLU A 55 10.41 -5.49 -4.76
CA GLU A 55 10.19 -6.04 -6.10
C GLU A 55 8.72 -6.19 -6.36
N LYS A 56 8.33 -5.96 -7.59
CA LYS A 56 6.95 -6.17 -8.00
C LYS A 56 6.55 -7.61 -7.72
N ASP A 57 5.34 -7.79 -7.24
CA ASP A 57 4.74 -9.07 -6.89
C ASP A 57 5.32 -9.70 -5.64
N ALA A 58 6.25 -9.06 -4.97
CA ALA A 58 6.78 -9.59 -3.72
C ALA A 58 5.73 -9.54 -2.62
N PRO A 59 5.77 -10.51 -1.71
CA PRO A 59 4.89 -10.46 -0.54
C PRO A 59 5.36 -9.40 0.44
N MET A 60 4.40 -8.84 1.14
CA MET A 60 4.66 -7.82 2.15
C MET A 60 3.62 -7.97 3.24
N ILE A 61 3.99 -7.63 4.47
CA ILE A 61 3.01 -7.48 5.55
C ILE A 61 2.92 -5.99 5.83
N LEU A 62 1.72 -5.46 5.84
CA LEU A 62 1.48 -4.07 6.20
C LEU A 62 0.57 -4.03 7.39
N ALA A 63 0.93 -3.26 8.40
CA ALA A 63 0.09 -3.09 9.58
C ALA A 63 0.03 -1.62 9.94
N SER A 64 -1.09 -1.18 10.48
CA SER A 64 -1.15 0.17 11.03
C SER A 64 -0.32 0.20 12.31
N ARG A 65 0.24 1.36 12.62
CA ARG A 65 1.06 1.48 13.80
C ARG A 65 0.31 1.23 15.08
N THR A 66 -0.98 1.51 15.06
CA THR A 66 -1.80 1.27 16.24
C THR A 66 -2.14 -0.19 16.45
N GLY A 67 -1.91 -1.02 15.42
CA GLY A 67 -2.26 -2.42 15.51
C GLY A 67 -3.70 -2.73 15.17
N GLU A 68 -4.46 -1.74 14.74
CA GLU A 68 -5.87 -1.97 14.43
C GLU A 68 -6.10 -2.64 13.09
N PHE A 69 -5.08 -2.66 12.25
CA PHE A 69 -5.19 -3.24 10.92
C PHE A 69 -3.92 -3.96 10.56
N ARG A 70 -4.06 -5.09 9.90
CA ARG A 70 -2.93 -5.86 9.39
C ARG A 70 -3.35 -6.57 8.12
N SER A 71 -2.46 -6.61 7.14
CA SER A 71 -2.75 -7.28 5.89
C SER A 71 -1.52 -8.00 5.37
N GLU A 72 -1.74 -9.24 4.91
CA GLU A 72 -0.82 -9.82 3.95
C GLU A 72 -1.09 -9.12 2.64
N ALA A 73 -0.05 -8.73 1.96
CA ALA A 73 -0.19 -7.86 0.81
C ALA A 73 0.80 -8.25 -0.27
N ARG A 74 0.59 -7.68 -1.44
CA ARG A 74 1.45 -7.89 -2.60
C ARG A 74 1.93 -6.53 -3.08
N VAL A 75 3.19 -6.44 -3.44
CA VAL A 75 3.73 -5.22 -4.02
C VAL A 75 3.24 -5.13 -5.45
N ALA A 76 2.42 -4.13 -5.72
CA ALA A 76 1.89 -3.92 -7.07
C ALA A 76 2.89 -3.21 -7.96
N TYR A 77 3.66 -2.30 -7.39
CA TYR A 77 4.73 -1.61 -8.11
C TYR A 77 5.67 -0.97 -7.10
N CYS A 78 6.88 -0.65 -7.58
CA CYS A 78 7.84 0.09 -6.77
C CYS A 78 8.48 1.13 -7.68
N GLN A 79 8.42 2.38 -7.29
CA GLN A 79 8.78 3.50 -8.11
C GLN A 79 9.83 4.32 -7.38
N THR A 80 10.95 4.61 -8.05
CA THR A 80 12.00 5.41 -7.46
C THR A 80 11.52 6.85 -7.30
N LEU A 81 11.70 7.40 -6.13
CA LEU A 81 11.37 8.79 -5.89
C LEU A 81 12.58 9.66 -6.16
N ARG A 82 12.32 10.91 -6.44
CA ARG A 82 13.36 11.88 -6.63
C ARG A 82 14.07 12.06 -5.30
N GLY A 83 15.38 12.01 -5.28
CA GLY A 83 16.14 12.03 -4.04
C GLY A 83 16.30 10.64 -3.51
N ASP A 84 15.76 10.35 -2.34
CA ASP A 84 15.93 9.07 -1.69
C ASP A 84 14.59 8.38 -1.52
N GLY A 85 14.61 7.05 -1.62
CA GLY A 85 13.46 6.26 -1.27
C GLY A 85 12.60 5.88 -2.45
N TYR A 86 11.50 5.24 -2.14
CA TYR A 86 10.64 4.63 -3.13
C TYR A 86 9.19 4.84 -2.75
N ALA A 87 8.33 4.91 -3.76
CA ALA A 87 6.89 4.83 -3.57
C ALA A 87 6.47 3.43 -3.97
N VAL A 88 5.80 2.75 -3.07
CA VAL A 88 5.44 1.36 -3.25
C VAL A 88 3.93 1.24 -3.24
N GLY A 89 3.38 0.73 -4.33
CA GLY A 89 1.96 0.44 -4.40
C GLY A 89 1.71 -0.93 -3.79
N VAL A 90 0.77 -0.99 -2.87
CA VAL A 90 0.51 -2.19 -2.09
C VAL A 90 -0.94 -2.60 -2.30
N GLU A 91 -1.14 -3.87 -2.60
CA GLU A 91 -2.47 -4.43 -2.75
C GLU A 91 -2.73 -5.37 -1.58
N PHE A 92 -3.83 -5.14 -0.85
CA PHE A 92 -4.17 -5.99 0.29
C PHE A 92 -4.75 -7.31 -0.22
N LEU A 93 -4.31 -8.41 0.36
CA LEU A 93 -4.78 -9.74 -0.03
C LEU A 93 -5.61 -10.38 1.06
N ALA A 94 -5.08 -10.44 2.26
CA ALA A 94 -5.78 -11.04 3.40
C ALA A 94 -5.66 -10.07 4.56
N THR A 95 -6.78 -9.50 4.94
CA THR A 95 -6.79 -8.43 5.93
C THR A 95 -7.44 -8.89 7.24
N SER A 96 -7.03 -8.26 8.32
CA SER A 96 -7.73 -8.38 9.59
C SER A 96 -7.73 -7.02 10.25
N GLY A 97 -8.76 -6.76 11.03
CA GLY A 97 -8.90 -5.50 11.71
C GLY A 97 -9.59 -4.47 10.85
N ARG A 98 -9.42 -3.21 11.22
CA ARG A 98 -10.12 -2.12 10.58
C ARG A 98 -9.17 -1.20 9.86
N TRP A 99 -9.41 -1.04 8.56
CA TRP A 99 -8.66 -0.09 7.74
C TRP A 99 -9.40 1.26 7.72
N VAL A 100 -8.69 2.31 7.37
CA VAL A 100 -9.26 3.66 7.39
C VAL A 100 -10.27 3.89 6.28
N VAL A 101 -10.25 3.08 5.23
CA VAL A 101 -11.21 3.17 4.14
C VAL A 101 -11.96 1.85 4.09
N GLU A 102 -13.28 1.93 4.13
CA GLU A 102 -14.09 0.73 4.06
C GLU A 102 -14.46 0.41 2.63
N SER A 103 -14.50 -0.85 2.33
CA SER A 103 -14.87 -1.29 0.98
C SER A 103 -16.38 -1.44 0.82
#